data_a6a3e0559dcf41a94c681d61d03a72ec
#
_entry.id   a6a3e0559dcf41a94c681d61d03a72ec
#
_cell.length_a   1.000
_cell.length_b   1.000
_cell.length_c   1.000
_cell.angle_alpha   90.00
_cell.angle_beta   90.00
_cell.angle_gamma   90.00
#
_symmetry.space_group_name_H-M   'P 1'
#
loop_
_entity.id
_entity.type
_entity.pdbx_description
1 polymer ?
#
loop_
_entity_poly.entity_id
_entity_poly.type
_entity_poly.pdbx_seq_one_letter_code
_entity_poly.pdbx_strand_id
1 'polypeptide(L)'
;MGIMEFLAHYVDYIIFAILGFMSFLVVWFSIERMLFYSKVKASDYKSKALYEEALTKNLTTLYIVYSNAPYIGLLGTVIGIMITFFDMSTASGIDTKAIMQGLSLALKATATGLVVAVPTLIIYNGFVRKVDVLLNRYDEVK
;
A
#
# COMPACT_ATOMS: atom_id res chain seq x y z
N MET A 1 11.82 -17.33 24.03
CA MET A 1 11.31 -15.98 23.77
C MET A 1 9.80 -16.03 23.66
N GLY A 2 9.11 -15.25 24.50
CA GLY A 2 7.65 -15.17 24.41
C GLY A 2 7.20 -14.44 23.17
N ILE A 3 5.93 -14.68 22.77
CA ILE A 3 5.37 -14.06 21.57
C ILE A 3 5.36 -12.53 21.67
N MET A 4 5.11 -11.98 22.88
CA MET A 4 5.11 -10.54 23.09
C MET A 4 6.51 -9.93 22.97
N GLU A 5 7.52 -10.63 23.46
CA GLU A 5 8.91 -10.19 23.29
C GLU A 5 9.34 -10.21 21.83
N PHE A 6 8.93 -11.25 21.10
CA PHE A 6 9.19 -11.35 19.67
C PHE A 6 8.53 -10.19 18.91
N LEU A 7 7.25 -9.92 19.19
CA LEU A 7 6.51 -8.83 18.55
C LEU A 7 7.13 -7.48 18.90
N ALA A 8 7.50 -7.26 20.16
CA ALA A 8 8.12 -5.99 20.58
C ALA A 8 9.42 -5.71 19.83
N HIS A 9 10.15 -6.77 19.47
CA HIS A 9 11.46 -6.63 18.84
C HIS A 9 11.40 -6.50 17.32
N TYR A 10 10.46 -7.20 16.68
CA TYR A 10 10.46 -7.34 15.22
C TYR A 10 9.26 -6.70 14.50
N VAL A 11 8.16 -6.37 15.20
CA VAL A 11 6.94 -5.93 14.52
C VAL A 11 7.16 -4.70 13.65
N ASP A 12 7.90 -3.71 14.14
CA ASP A 12 8.13 -2.47 13.39
C ASP A 12 8.91 -2.76 12.11
N TYR A 13 9.95 -3.58 12.20
CA TYR A 13 10.75 -3.95 11.04
C TYR A 13 9.91 -4.66 9.98
N ILE A 14 9.06 -5.59 10.43
CA ILE A 14 8.19 -6.35 9.51
C ILE A 14 7.18 -5.43 8.84
N ILE A 15 6.49 -4.58 9.60
CA ILE A 15 5.47 -3.66 9.08
C ILE A 15 6.10 -2.69 8.07
N PHE A 16 7.19 -2.04 8.43
CA PHE A 16 7.84 -1.07 7.54
C PHE A 16 8.48 -1.75 6.34
N ALA A 17 8.96 -2.99 6.47
CA ALA A 17 9.48 -3.75 5.33
C ALA A 17 8.36 -4.06 4.33
N ILE A 18 7.19 -4.48 4.82
CA ILE A 18 6.04 -4.76 3.96
C ILE A 18 5.57 -3.48 3.25
N LEU A 19 5.42 -2.39 3.99
CA LEU A 19 5.00 -1.11 3.40
C LEU A 19 6.04 -0.57 2.41
N GLY A 20 7.31 -0.72 2.71
CA GLY A 20 8.40 -0.34 1.81
C GLY A 20 8.38 -1.14 0.52
N PHE A 21 8.16 -2.46 0.61
CA PHE A 21 8.03 -3.32 -0.56
C PHE A 21 6.81 -2.92 -1.40
N MET A 22 5.68 -2.66 -0.75
CA MET A 22 4.47 -2.18 -1.44
C MET A 22 4.74 -0.87 -2.18
N SER A 23 5.42 0.07 -1.54
CA SER A 23 5.80 1.35 -2.16
C SER A 23 6.70 1.14 -3.37
N PHE A 24 7.64 0.22 -3.28
CA PHE A 24 8.52 -0.12 -4.39
C PHE A 24 7.71 -0.64 -5.59
N LEU A 25 6.76 -1.55 -5.33
CA LEU A 25 5.92 -2.10 -6.39
C LEU A 25 5.06 -1.00 -7.04
N VAL A 26 4.53 -0.07 -6.25
CA VAL A 26 3.73 1.04 -6.77
C VAL A 26 4.55 1.90 -7.72
N VAL A 27 5.76 2.29 -7.31
CA VAL A 27 6.63 3.10 -8.15
C VAL A 27 7.00 2.35 -9.43
N TRP A 28 7.37 1.07 -9.29
CA TRP A 28 7.78 0.25 -10.43
C TRP A 28 6.65 0.12 -11.46
N PHE A 29 5.45 -0.29 -11.01
CA PHE A 29 4.34 -0.51 -11.93
C PHE A 29 3.74 0.80 -12.43
N SER A 30 3.82 1.88 -11.65
CA SER A 30 3.37 3.20 -12.10
C SER A 30 4.21 3.69 -13.27
N ILE A 31 5.52 3.56 -13.17
CA ILE A 31 6.44 3.94 -14.26
C ILE A 31 6.20 3.04 -15.47
N GLU A 32 6.07 1.73 -15.26
CA GLU A 32 5.80 0.77 -16.34
C GLU A 32 4.50 1.12 -17.07
N ARG A 33 3.43 1.42 -16.34
CA ARG A 33 2.15 1.78 -16.96
C ARG A 33 2.20 3.11 -17.71
N MET A 34 2.86 4.10 -17.13
CA MET A 34 3.03 5.40 -17.82
C MET A 34 3.74 5.22 -19.15
N LEU A 35 4.81 4.46 -19.17
CA LEU A 35 5.55 4.20 -20.40
C LEU A 35 4.71 3.39 -21.39
N PHE A 36 3.96 2.40 -20.89
CA PHE A 36 3.11 1.58 -21.74
C PHE A 36 2.01 2.43 -22.40
N TYR A 37 1.33 3.26 -21.62
CA TYR A 37 0.23 4.08 -22.16
C TYR A 37 0.71 5.12 -23.16
N SER A 38 1.96 5.55 -23.07
CA SER A 38 2.53 6.52 -24.00
C SER A 38 2.86 5.90 -25.36
N LYS A 39 3.00 4.57 -25.43
CA LYS A 39 3.43 3.86 -26.63
C LYS A 39 2.38 2.94 -27.22
N VAL A 40 1.33 2.61 -26.47
CA VAL A 40 0.35 1.63 -26.91
C VAL A 40 -0.47 2.16 -28.08
N LYS A 41 -0.78 1.27 -29.02
CA LYS A 41 -1.60 1.58 -30.19
C LYS A 41 -2.77 0.60 -30.28
N ALA A 42 -3.98 1.14 -30.39
CA ALA A 42 -5.19 0.32 -30.49
C ALA A 42 -5.15 -0.60 -31.72
N SER A 43 -4.50 -0.17 -32.79
CA SER A 43 -4.41 -0.94 -34.03
C SER A 43 -3.63 -2.25 -33.89
N ASP A 44 -2.80 -2.38 -32.85
CA ASP A 44 -2.02 -3.60 -32.59
C ASP A 44 -2.87 -4.72 -31.99
N TYR A 45 -4.13 -4.45 -31.62
CA TYR A 45 -4.99 -5.41 -30.93
C TYR A 45 -6.18 -5.81 -31.80
N LYS A 46 -6.43 -7.12 -31.84
CA LYS A 46 -7.50 -7.69 -32.69
C LYS A 46 -8.89 -7.41 -32.15
N SER A 47 -9.03 -7.27 -30.83
CA SER A 47 -10.32 -7.01 -30.21
C SER A 47 -10.17 -5.99 -29.08
N LYS A 48 -11.28 -5.33 -28.75
CA LYS A 48 -11.33 -4.39 -27.63
C LYS A 48 -11.02 -5.09 -26.32
N ALA A 49 -11.46 -6.35 -26.15
CA ALA A 49 -11.20 -7.14 -24.94
C ALA A 49 -9.70 -7.38 -24.74
N LEU A 50 -8.97 -7.71 -25.79
CA LEU A 50 -7.52 -7.91 -25.71
C LEU A 50 -6.79 -6.60 -25.40
N TYR A 51 -7.26 -5.50 -25.97
CA TYR A 51 -6.71 -4.19 -25.69
C TYR A 51 -6.92 -3.81 -24.21
N GLU A 52 -8.13 -4.00 -23.70
CA GLU A 52 -8.46 -3.74 -22.31
C GLU A 52 -7.58 -4.59 -21.37
N GLU A 53 -7.41 -5.87 -21.68
CA GLU A 53 -6.56 -6.75 -20.88
C GLU A 53 -5.13 -6.22 -20.79
N ALA A 54 -4.59 -5.77 -21.92
CA ALA A 54 -3.24 -5.19 -21.94
C ALA A 54 -3.16 -3.87 -21.16
N LEU A 55 -4.19 -3.03 -21.27
CA LEU A 55 -4.21 -1.73 -20.60
C LEU A 55 -4.34 -1.87 -19.09
N THR A 56 -5.06 -2.87 -18.61
CA THR A 56 -5.30 -3.07 -17.17
C THR A 56 -4.27 -3.95 -16.49
N LYS A 57 -3.31 -4.47 -17.23
CA LYS A 57 -2.23 -5.28 -16.66
C LYS A 57 -1.53 -4.50 -15.56
N ASN A 58 -1.25 -5.16 -14.44
CA ASN A 58 -0.56 -4.61 -13.27
C ASN A 58 -1.39 -3.61 -12.45
N LEU A 59 -2.58 -3.20 -12.90
CA LEU A 59 -3.43 -2.31 -12.09
C LEU A 59 -3.96 -3.01 -10.85
N THR A 60 -4.12 -4.33 -10.90
CA THR A 60 -4.54 -5.12 -9.74
C THR A 60 -3.54 -4.97 -8.58
N THR A 61 -2.24 -4.92 -8.88
CA THR A 61 -1.22 -4.72 -7.86
C THR A 61 -1.39 -3.36 -7.16
N LEU A 62 -1.64 -2.30 -7.93
CA LEU A 62 -1.91 -0.98 -7.36
C LEU A 62 -3.16 -1.00 -6.49
N TYR A 63 -4.21 -1.69 -6.95
CA TYR A 63 -5.44 -1.85 -6.18
C TYR A 63 -5.16 -2.55 -4.85
N ILE A 64 -4.42 -3.67 -4.87
CA ILE A 64 -4.07 -4.42 -3.67
C ILE A 64 -3.32 -3.52 -2.68
N VAL A 65 -2.37 -2.73 -3.16
CA VAL A 65 -1.59 -1.85 -2.29
C VAL A 65 -2.47 -0.80 -1.64
N TYR A 66 -3.23 -0.01 -2.43
CA TYR A 66 -3.99 1.08 -1.82
C TYR A 66 -5.10 0.59 -0.91
N SER A 67 -5.65 -0.60 -1.19
CA SER A 67 -6.73 -1.16 -0.38
C SER A 67 -6.23 -1.84 0.89
N ASN A 68 -4.97 -2.27 0.93
CA ASN A 68 -4.43 -3.03 2.07
C ASN A 68 -3.39 -2.28 2.90
N ALA A 69 -2.68 -1.30 2.32
CA ALA A 69 -1.65 -0.58 3.07
C ALA A 69 -2.19 0.09 4.35
N PRO A 70 -3.39 0.71 4.37
CA PRO A 70 -3.92 1.27 5.61
C PRO A 70 -4.14 0.21 6.68
N TYR A 71 -4.58 -0.98 6.29
CA TYR A 71 -4.82 -2.07 7.25
C TYR A 71 -3.52 -2.64 7.80
N ILE A 72 -2.47 -2.69 6.98
CA ILE A 72 -1.14 -3.12 7.46
C ILE A 72 -0.62 -2.10 8.47
N GLY A 73 -0.77 -0.81 8.19
CA GLY A 73 -0.42 0.24 9.15
C GLY A 73 -1.24 0.14 10.42
N LEU A 74 -2.55 -0.09 10.29
CA LEU A 74 -3.44 -0.27 11.44
C LEU A 74 -3.02 -1.48 12.28
N LEU A 75 -2.65 -2.58 11.64
CA LEU A 75 -2.16 -3.77 12.35
C LEU A 75 -0.94 -3.42 13.20
N GLY A 76 -0.01 -2.63 12.64
CA GLY A 76 1.15 -2.16 13.40
C GLY A 76 0.75 -1.34 14.62
N THR A 77 -0.25 -0.48 14.49
CA THR A 77 -0.78 0.32 15.61
C THR A 77 -1.38 -0.59 16.68
N VAL A 78 -2.22 -1.54 16.29
CA VAL A 78 -2.87 -2.45 17.25
C VAL A 78 -1.82 -3.24 18.04
N ILE A 79 -0.84 -3.82 17.34
CA ILE A 79 0.22 -4.59 17.99
C ILE A 79 1.06 -3.69 18.90
N GLY A 80 1.38 -2.46 18.44
CA GLY A 80 2.16 -1.53 19.25
C GLY A 80 1.45 -1.13 20.54
N ILE A 81 0.13 -0.91 20.48
CA ILE A 81 -0.67 -0.61 21.67
C ILE A 81 -0.70 -1.83 22.61
N MET A 82 -0.86 -3.03 22.06
CA MET A 82 -0.84 -4.26 22.85
C MET A 82 0.48 -4.40 23.61
N ILE A 83 1.60 -4.15 22.93
CA ILE A 83 2.92 -4.22 23.55
C ILE A 83 3.05 -3.19 24.68
N THR A 84 2.60 -1.96 24.45
CA THR A 84 2.66 -0.89 25.43
C THR A 84 1.89 -1.27 26.71
N PHE A 85 0.67 -1.79 26.56
CA PHE A 85 -0.12 -2.21 27.71
C PHE A 85 0.44 -3.45 28.39
N PHE A 86 1.01 -4.36 27.65
CA PHE A 86 1.68 -5.53 28.23
C PHE A 86 2.86 -5.09 29.09
N ASP A 87 3.69 -4.18 28.58
CA ASP A 87 4.84 -3.66 29.33
C ASP A 87 4.40 -2.95 30.62
N MET A 88 3.28 -2.22 30.57
CA MET A 88 2.70 -1.60 31.77
C MET A 88 2.30 -2.64 32.80
N SER A 89 1.71 -3.75 32.36
CA SER A 89 1.20 -4.77 33.30
C SER A 89 2.31 -5.52 34.00
N THR A 90 3.52 -5.55 33.44
CA THR A 90 4.67 -6.24 34.02
C THR A 90 5.62 -5.31 34.74
N ALA A 91 5.43 -3.99 34.62
CA ALA A 91 6.30 -3.00 35.25
C ALA A 91 5.96 -2.81 36.73
N SER A 92 6.94 -2.44 37.53
CA SER A 92 6.76 -2.17 38.97
C SER A 92 6.10 -0.83 39.25
N GLY A 93 5.84 -0.02 38.22
CA GLY A 93 5.16 1.27 38.31
C GLY A 93 4.75 1.76 36.94
N ILE A 94 3.93 2.84 36.91
CA ILE A 94 3.46 3.43 35.65
C ILE A 94 4.41 4.56 35.26
N ASP A 95 5.02 4.43 34.09
CA ASP A 95 5.84 5.48 33.50
C ASP A 95 5.06 6.12 32.35
N THR A 96 4.45 7.26 32.59
CA THR A 96 3.65 7.98 31.61
C THR A 96 4.44 8.32 30.34
N LYS A 97 5.70 8.70 30.49
CA LYS A 97 6.55 9.05 29.36
C LYS A 97 6.77 7.85 28.42
N ALA A 98 7.05 6.68 29.01
CA ALA A 98 7.25 5.45 28.24
C ALA A 98 5.97 5.04 27.51
N ILE A 99 4.80 5.21 28.16
CA ILE A 99 3.51 4.93 27.55
C ILE A 99 3.28 5.84 26.34
N MET A 100 3.51 7.13 26.50
CA MET A 100 3.32 8.11 25.43
C MET A 100 4.24 7.84 24.24
N GLN A 101 5.49 7.48 24.52
CA GLN A 101 6.43 7.10 23.46
C GLN A 101 5.98 5.85 22.72
N GLY A 102 5.51 4.83 23.45
CA GLY A 102 5.01 3.59 22.84
C GLY A 102 3.81 3.83 21.94
N LEU A 103 2.85 4.64 22.42
CA LEU A 103 1.67 4.98 21.61
C LEU A 103 2.03 5.81 20.39
N SER A 104 2.97 6.74 20.52
CA SER A 104 3.46 7.55 19.40
C SER A 104 4.08 6.67 18.33
N LEU A 105 4.90 5.71 18.70
CA LEU A 105 5.52 4.77 17.76
C LEU A 105 4.46 3.91 17.06
N ALA A 106 3.43 3.47 17.80
CA ALA A 106 2.35 2.69 17.25
C ALA A 106 1.58 3.49 16.17
N LEU A 107 1.27 4.76 16.48
CA LEU A 107 0.55 5.62 15.53
C LEU A 107 1.38 5.90 14.26
N LYS A 108 2.69 5.86 14.35
CA LYS A 108 3.57 6.04 13.20
C LYS A 108 3.31 4.98 12.12
N ALA A 109 3.00 3.76 12.52
CA ALA A 109 2.68 2.68 11.57
C ALA A 109 1.43 3.00 10.75
N THR A 110 0.37 3.49 11.40
CA THR A 110 -0.85 3.91 10.69
C THR A 110 -0.56 5.06 9.74
N ALA A 111 0.18 6.07 10.20
CA ALA A 111 0.54 7.21 9.36
C ALA A 111 1.32 6.76 8.12
N THR A 112 2.27 5.84 8.29
CA THR A 112 3.06 5.30 7.18
C THR A 112 2.18 4.55 6.18
N GLY A 113 1.24 3.72 6.68
CA GLY A 113 0.30 3.00 5.81
C GLY A 113 -0.54 3.94 4.97
N LEU A 114 -1.01 5.05 5.56
CA LEU A 114 -1.79 6.05 4.83
C LEU A 114 -0.94 6.81 3.81
N VAL A 115 0.31 7.12 4.15
CA VAL A 115 1.23 7.79 3.22
C VAL A 115 1.49 6.92 1.99
N VAL A 116 1.49 5.60 2.14
CA VAL A 116 1.60 4.68 1.01
C VAL A 116 0.27 4.60 0.24
N ALA A 117 -0.84 4.49 0.96
CA ALA A 117 -2.16 4.23 0.36
C ALA A 117 -2.70 5.41 -0.45
N VAL A 118 -2.60 6.64 0.08
CA VAL A 118 -3.24 7.80 -0.54
C VAL A 118 -2.64 8.12 -1.91
N PRO A 119 -1.31 8.25 -2.07
CA PRO A 119 -0.75 8.46 -3.40
C PRO A 119 -1.04 7.31 -4.37
N THR A 120 -1.03 6.06 -3.88
CA THR A 120 -1.33 4.90 -4.70
C THR A 120 -2.76 4.96 -5.24
N LEU A 121 -3.71 5.33 -4.39
CA LEU A 121 -5.11 5.49 -4.81
C LEU A 121 -5.25 6.57 -5.89
N ILE A 122 -4.57 7.69 -5.72
CA ILE A 122 -4.59 8.78 -6.70
C ILE A 122 -4.03 8.29 -8.04
N ILE A 123 -2.89 7.60 -8.01
CA ILE A 123 -2.25 7.05 -9.21
C ILE A 123 -3.17 6.02 -9.87
N TYR A 124 -3.75 5.12 -9.09
CA TYR A 124 -4.66 4.10 -9.61
C TYR A 124 -5.86 4.72 -10.31
N ASN A 125 -6.50 5.70 -9.68
CA ASN A 125 -7.65 6.38 -10.29
C ASN A 125 -7.26 7.09 -11.58
N GLY A 126 -6.07 7.69 -11.64
CA GLY A 126 -5.56 8.30 -12.85
C GLY A 126 -5.39 7.29 -13.99
N PHE A 127 -4.85 6.11 -13.67
CA PHE A 127 -4.69 5.05 -14.67
C PHE A 127 -6.02 4.47 -15.12
N VAL A 128 -6.96 4.28 -14.21
CA VAL A 128 -8.32 3.81 -14.58
C VAL A 128 -8.97 4.79 -15.56
N ARG A 129 -8.85 6.07 -15.28
CA ARG A 129 -9.38 7.11 -16.19
C ARG A 129 -8.68 7.04 -17.55
N LYS A 130 -7.37 6.87 -17.56
CA LYS A 130 -6.59 6.75 -18.80
C LYS A 130 -7.03 5.54 -19.62
N VAL A 131 -7.25 4.40 -18.96
CA VAL A 131 -7.74 3.18 -19.62
C VAL A 131 -9.11 3.44 -20.26
N ASP A 132 -10.02 4.08 -19.54
CA ASP A 132 -11.36 4.38 -20.05
C ASP A 132 -11.29 5.25 -21.32
N VAL A 133 -10.44 6.28 -21.29
CA VAL A 133 -10.25 7.18 -22.42
C VAL A 133 -9.70 6.40 -23.64
N LEU A 134 -8.70 5.56 -23.42
CA LEU A 134 -8.10 4.78 -24.50
C LEU A 134 -9.08 3.77 -25.08
N LEU A 135 -9.90 3.14 -24.25
CA LEU A 135 -10.91 2.18 -24.72
C LEU A 135 -12.01 2.87 -25.52
N ASN A 136 -12.43 4.06 -25.11
CA ASN A 136 -13.41 4.82 -25.88
C ASN A 136 -12.87 5.21 -27.25
N ARG A 137 -11.61 5.54 -27.33
CA ARG A 137 -10.96 5.86 -28.61
C ARG A 137 -10.78 4.65 -29.49
N TYR A 138 -10.74 3.45 -28.93
CA TYR A 138 -10.63 2.23 -29.70
C TYR A 138 -11.79 2.09 -30.69
N ASP A 139 -12.99 2.39 -30.25
CA ASP A 139 -14.19 2.32 -31.10
C ASP A 139 -14.14 3.33 -32.24
N GLU A 140 -13.47 4.48 -32.05
CA GLU A 140 -13.30 5.49 -33.09
C GLU A 140 -12.28 5.10 -34.15
N VAL A 141 -11.22 4.34 -33.73
CA VAL A 141 -10.14 3.90 -34.64
C VAL A 141 -10.60 2.75 -35.52
N LYS A 142 -11.52 1.92 -35.03
CA LYS A 142 -12.07 0.77 -35.75
C LYS A 142 -13.41 1.08 -36.38
#